data_67a2ae63c17a25d1f751680dcd84ab1b
#
_entry.id   67a2ae63c17a25d1f751680dcd84ab1b
#
_cell.length_a   1.000
_cell.length_b   1.000
_cell.length_c   1.000
_cell.angle_alpha   90.00
_cell.angle_beta   90.00
_cell.angle_gamma   90.00
#
_symmetry.space_group_name_H-M   'P 1'
#
loop_
_entity.id
_entity.type
_entity.pdbx_description
1 polymer ?
#
loop_
_entity_poly.entity_id
_entity_poly.type
_entity_poly.pdbx_seq_one_letter_code
_entity_poly.pdbx_strand_id
1 'polypeptide(L)'
;MTNNAKTALAALRDSDHPLGRPLALCLMFEPADDQFLAASIFDLAIALDSALHIPSESLLSAIRIQWWVDALSGSGAQTAPLVTQLQAQFQTHEGLQSEIIDLIGHWQTACHDENRDNIDGWATVWALVAKHLGQAAQSAIATDIGHQFHHAIRGHEPHAAVPLDKPQISALRRNDSGQKRSFLYLVACWLRYVQRPNADANHPAL
;
A
#
# COMPACT_ATOMS: atom_id res chain seq x y z
N MET A 1 10.91 -18.12 7.66
CA MET A 1 9.71 -17.26 7.67
C MET A 1 8.94 -17.51 8.94
N THR A 2 8.66 -16.48 9.72
CA THR A 2 7.77 -16.56 10.89
C THR A 2 6.35 -16.90 10.41
N ASN A 3 5.55 -17.54 11.28
CA ASN A 3 4.17 -17.91 10.92
C ASN A 3 3.33 -16.65 10.58
N ASN A 4 3.59 -15.55 11.29
CA ASN A 4 2.90 -14.26 11.10
C ASN A 4 3.12 -13.67 9.71
N ALA A 5 4.37 -13.67 9.20
CA ALA A 5 4.67 -13.17 7.86
C ALA A 5 3.95 -13.97 6.77
N LYS A 6 3.89 -15.31 6.91
CA LYS A 6 3.14 -16.16 5.98
C LYS A 6 1.65 -15.85 5.97
N THR A 7 1.07 -15.63 7.15
CA THR A 7 -0.36 -15.31 7.30
C THR A 7 -0.69 -13.95 6.69
N ALA A 8 0.13 -12.91 6.96
CA ALA A 8 -0.08 -11.58 6.40
C ALA A 8 0.07 -11.55 4.87
N LEU A 9 1.11 -12.21 4.33
CA LEU A 9 1.28 -12.34 2.88
C LEU A 9 0.15 -13.13 2.22
N ALA A 10 -0.38 -14.17 2.90
CA ALA A 10 -1.51 -14.94 2.39
C ALA A 10 -2.78 -14.08 2.36
N ALA A 11 -3.07 -13.32 3.41
CA ALA A 11 -4.20 -12.41 3.47
C ALA A 11 -4.13 -11.38 2.32
N LEU A 12 -2.97 -10.75 2.13
CA LEU A 12 -2.76 -9.79 1.05
C LEU A 12 -2.92 -10.45 -0.34
N ARG A 13 -2.34 -11.63 -0.55
CA ARG A 13 -2.41 -12.38 -1.82
C ARG A 13 -3.85 -12.79 -2.17
N ASP A 14 -4.60 -13.22 -1.16
CA ASP A 14 -5.93 -13.82 -1.31
C ASP A 14 -7.04 -12.75 -1.19
N SER A 15 -6.67 -11.48 -1.01
CA SER A 15 -7.61 -10.36 -1.09
C SER A 15 -8.19 -10.25 -2.51
N ASP A 16 -9.46 -9.83 -2.61
CA ASP A 16 -10.12 -9.55 -3.90
C ASP A 16 -9.56 -8.30 -4.60
N HIS A 17 -8.64 -7.60 -3.96
CA HIS A 17 -8.04 -6.40 -4.50
C HIS A 17 -7.06 -6.74 -5.63
N PRO A 18 -7.16 -6.10 -6.82
CA PRO A 18 -6.38 -6.47 -8.01
C PRO A 18 -4.86 -6.41 -7.80
N LEU A 19 -4.40 -5.64 -6.83
CA LEU A 19 -2.99 -5.45 -6.52
C LEU A 19 -2.49 -6.28 -5.34
N GLY A 20 -3.36 -6.97 -4.62
CA GLY A 20 -2.95 -7.78 -3.47
C GLY A 20 -1.93 -8.85 -3.85
N ARG A 21 -2.20 -9.60 -4.93
CA ARG A 21 -1.29 -10.65 -5.42
C ARG A 21 0.05 -10.11 -5.92
N PRO A 22 0.14 -9.07 -6.76
CA PRO A 22 1.41 -8.45 -7.14
C PRO A 22 2.23 -7.95 -5.95
N LEU A 23 1.60 -7.29 -4.99
CA LEU A 23 2.27 -6.80 -3.78
C LEU A 23 2.84 -7.94 -2.94
N ALA A 24 2.05 -8.98 -2.68
CA ALA A 24 2.50 -10.15 -1.93
C ALA A 24 3.71 -10.82 -2.61
N LEU A 25 3.71 -10.94 -3.94
CA LEU A 25 4.84 -11.49 -4.69
C LEU A 25 6.10 -10.63 -4.57
N CYS A 26 5.98 -9.30 -4.63
CA CYS A 26 7.12 -8.40 -4.47
C CYS A 26 7.69 -8.45 -3.05
N LEU A 27 6.83 -8.57 -2.02
CA LEU A 27 7.24 -8.65 -0.62
C LEU A 27 7.94 -9.96 -0.26
N MET A 28 7.74 -11.05 -1.00
CA MET A 28 8.35 -12.36 -0.71
C MET A 28 9.88 -12.33 -0.64
N PHE A 29 10.52 -11.32 -1.22
CA PHE A 29 11.98 -11.17 -1.25
C PHE A 29 12.54 -10.32 -0.12
N GLU A 30 11.70 -9.75 0.73
CA GLU A 30 12.13 -8.98 1.90
C GLU A 30 12.31 -9.89 3.14
N PRO A 31 13.02 -9.45 4.20
CA PRO A 31 13.09 -10.15 5.48
C PRO A 31 11.69 -10.40 6.07
N ALA A 32 11.54 -11.47 6.87
CA ALA A 32 10.23 -11.91 7.36
C ALA A 32 9.50 -10.85 8.20
N ASP A 33 10.24 -10.08 9.01
CA ASP A 33 9.63 -9.03 9.84
C ASP A 33 9.17 -7.85 8.98
N ASP A 34 9.95 -7.48 7.97
CA ASP A 34 9.60 -6.46 6.98
C ASP A 34 8.40 -6.91 6.13
N GLN A 35 8.33 -8.21 5.74
CA GLN A 35 7.17 -8.77 5.05
C GLN A 35 5.90 -8.63 5.89
N PHE A 36 5.99 -8.98 7.18
CA PHE A 36 4.85 -8.92 8.08
C PHE A 36 4.33 -7.49 8.25
N LEU A 37 5.23 -6.54 8.48
CA LEU A 37 4.88 -5.15 8.64
C LEU A 37 4.26 -4.56 7.36
N ALA A 38 4.96 -4.65 6.24
CA ALA A 38 4.50 -4.06 4.99
C ALA A 38 3.19 -4.69 4.50
N ALA A 39 3.05 -6.02 4.60
CA ALA A 39 1.80 -6.69 4.24
C ALA A 39 0.63 -6.23 5.11
N SER A 40 0.84 -6.04 6.43
CA SER A 40 -0.22 -5.56 7.33
C SER A 40 -0.63 -4.11 7.02
N ILE A 41 0.31 -3.24 6.64
CA ILE A 41 0.00 -1.86 6.22
C ILE A 41 -0.79 -1.85 4.91
N PHE A 42 -0.40 -2.64 3.91
CA PHE A 42 -1.15 -2.74 2.65
C PHE A 42 -2.53 -3.37 2.83
N ASP A 43 -2.65 -4.40 3.67
CA ASP A 43 -3.95 -5.02 3.97
C ASP A 43 -4.91 -4.04 4.65
N LEU A 44 -4.39 -3.20 5.56
CA LEU A 44 -5.16 -2.09 6.13
C LEU A 44 -5.60 -1.09 5.06
N ALA A 45 -4.69 -0.65 4.18
CA ALA A 45 -5.03 0.29 3.12
C ALA A 45 -6.12 -0.25 2.18
N ILE A 46 -6.05 -1.54 1.82
CA ILE A 46 -7.08 -2.24 1.03
C ILE A 46 -8.41 -2.28 1.79
N ALA A 47 -8.40 -2.58 3.10
CA ALA A 47 -9.60 -2.60 3.92
C ALA A 47 -10.25 -1.21 4.03
N LEU A 48 -9.44 -0.16 4.18
CA LEU A 48 -9.89 1.24 4.19
C LEU A 48 -10.46 1.66 2.84
N ASP A 49 -9.81 1.29 1.74
CA ASP A 49 -10.29 1.56 0.39
C ASP A 49 -11.64 0.88 0.13
N SER A 50 -11.78 -0.35 0.56
CA SER A 50 -13.06 -1.09 0.54
C SER A 50 -14.12 -0.42 1.41
N ALA A 51 -13.75 0.06 2.61
CA ALA A 51 -14.66 0.79 3.48
C ALA A 51 -15.13 2.11 2.87
N LEU A 52 -14.27 2.78 2.09
CA LEU A 52 -14.57 4.02 1.40
C LEU A 52 -15.53 3.80 0.22
N HIS A 53 -15.34 2.74 -0.60
CA HIS A 53 -15.98 2.61 -1.91
C HIS A 53 -17.18 1.65 -1.95
N ILE A 54 -17.23 0.62 -1.10
CA ILE A 54 -18.36 -0.33 -1.08
C ILE A 54 -19.69 0.34 -0.68
N PRO A 55 -19.75 1.17 0.40
CA PRO A 55 -20.98 1.84 0.73
C PRO A 55 -21.33 2.93 -0.28
N SER A 56 -22.60 2.98 -0.70
CA SER A 56 -23.11 4.06 -1.54
C SER A 56 -23.22 5.39 -0.78
N GLU A 57 -23.35 5.33 0.55
CA GLU A 57 -23.53 6.48 1.42
C GLU A 57 -22.23 6.85 2.14
N SER A 58 -21.84 8.12 2.07
CA SER A 58 -20.62 8.64 2.72
C SER A 58 -20.63 8.46 4.23
N LEU A 59 -21.79 8.55 4.87
CA LEU A 59 -21.92 8.32 6.32
C LEU A 59 -21.53 6.89 6.72
N LEU A 60 -21.95 5.89 5.95
CA LEU A 60 -21.57 4.49 6.22
C LEU A 60 -20.09 4.26 6.01
N SER A 61 -19.50 4.89 5.00
CA SER A 61 -18.03 4.87 4.79
C SER A 61 -17.31 5.49 6.00
N ALA A 62 -17.74 6.67 6.44
CA ALA A 62 -17.16 7.35 7.59
C ALA A 62 -17.23 6.51 8.89
N ILE A 63 -18.37 5.88 9.17
CA ILE A 63 -18.55 4.99 10.33
C ILE A 63 -17.58 3.80 10.25
N ARG A 64 -17.43 3.16 9.07
CA ARG A 64 -16.52 2.02 8.89
C ARG A 64 -15.05 2.42 9.05
N ILE A 65 -14.67 3.59 8.55
CA ILE A 65 -13.30 4.09 8.68
C ILE A 65 -13.03 4.50 10.13
N GLN A 66 -14.00 5.16 10.81
CA GLN A 66 -13.88 5.49 12.23
C GLN A 66 -13.69 4.23 13.09
N TRP A 67 -14.36 3.13 12.75
CA TRP A 67 -14.18 1.86 13.44
C TRP A 67 -12.70 1.41 13.45
N TRP A 68 -11.94 1.62 12.37
CA TRP A 68 -10.51 1.30 12.35
C TRP A 68 -9.71 2.16 13.31
N VAL A 69 -10.01 3.47 13.40
CA VAL A 69 -9.38 4.36 14.39
C VAL A 69 -9.64 3.86 15.81
N ASP A 70 -10.89 3.57 16.14
CA ASP A 70 -11.29 3.13 17.47
C ASP A 70 -10.62 1.79 17.83
N ALA A 71 -10.62 0.83 16.89
CA ALA A 71 -10.02 -0.48 17.07
C ALA A 71 -8.50 -0.42 17.29
N LEU A 72 -7.80 0.41 16.52
CA LEU A 72 -6.34 0.53 16.59
C LEU A 72 -5.88 1.42 17.76
N SER A 73 -6.74 2.34 18.23
CA SER A 73 -6.50 3.14 19.43
C SER A 73 -6.75 2.38 20.74
N GLY A 74 -7.28 1.15 20.66
CA GLY A 74 -7.55 0.33 21.84
C GLY A 74 -8.84 0.71 22.59
N SER A 75 -9.71 1.53 22.00
CA SER A 75 -10.96 1.99 22.62
C SER A 75 -12.11 0.98 22.56
N GLY A 76 -11.91 -0.20 21.96
CA GLY A 76 -12.93 -1.24 21.81
C GLY A 76 -12.40 -2.66 21.97
N ALA A 77 -13.28 -3.60 22.34
CA ALA A 77 -13.00 -5.03 22.36
C ALA A 77 -13.00 -5.60 20.92
N GLN A 78 -12.04 -5.20 20.11
CA GLN A 78 -11.98 -5.57 18.69
C GLN A 78 -11.06 -6.78 18.50
N THR A 79 -11.57 -7.81 17.85
CA THR A 79 -10.87 -9.08 17.64
C THR A 79 -10.53 -9.36 16.17
N ALA A 80 -10.63 -8.35 15.30
CA ALA A 80 -10.26 -8.53 13.90
C ALA A 80 -8.78 -8.94 13.78
N PRO A 81 -8.46 -9.98 13.00
CA PRO A 81 -7.09 -10.48 12.88
C PRO A 81 -6.07 -9.41 12.51
N LEU A 82 -6.42 -8.51 11.59
CA LEU A 82 -5.56 -7.42 11.15
C LEU A 82 -5.29 -6.40 12.27
N VAL A 83 -6.29 -6.09 13.11
CA VAL A 83 -6.10 -5.23 14.30
C VAL A 83 -5.07 -5.83 15.24
N THR A 84 -5.19 -7.14 15.53
CA THR A 84 -4.23 -7.85 16.38
C THR A 84 -2.82 -7.85 15.78
N GLN A 85 -2.70 -8.02 14.47
CA GLN A 85 -1.42 -7.98 13.76
C GLN A 85 -0.77 -6.61 13.87
N LEU A 86 -1.51 -5.53 13.61
CA LEU A 86 -1.00 -4.16 13.70
C LEU A 86 -0.64 -3.78 15.13
N GLN A 87 -1.46 -4.14 16.12
CA GLN A 87 -1.16 -3.90 17.53
C GLN A 87 0.15 -4.59 17.98
N ALA A 88 0.42 -5.80 17.47
CA ALA A 88 1.71 -6.47 17.70
C ALA A 88 2.88 -5.69 17.09
N GLN A 89 2.70 -5.07 15.92
CA GLN A 89 3.73 -4.22 15.28
C GLN A 89 3.96 -2.91 16.06
N PHE A 90 2.93 -2.33 16.66
CA PHE A 90 3.07 -1.12 17.48
C PHE A 90 3.98 -1.31 18.70
N GLN A 91 4.12 -2.53 19.19
CA GLN A 91 5.03 -2.85 20.30
C GLN A 91 6.50 -2.88 19.88
N THR A 92 6.77 -3.07 18.60
CA THR A 92 8.12 -3.24 18.05
C THR A 92 8.60 -2.04 17.22
N HIS A 93 7.68 -1.19 16.78
CA HIS A 93 7.96 -0.02 15.95
C HIS A 93 7.42 1.25 16.60
N GLU A 94 8.33 1.99 17.25
CA GLU A 94 7.99 3.26 17.92
C GLU A 94 7.36 4.26 16.93
N GLY A 95 6.28 4.89 17.34
CA GLY A 95 5.56 5.89 16.53
C GLY A 95 4.64 5.31 15.46
N LEU A 96 4.73 4.02 15.13
CA LEU A 96 3.92 3.41 14.06
C LEU A 96 2.42 3.56 14.30
N GLN A 97 1.96 3.47 15.54
CA GLN A 97 0.53 3.63 15.86
C GLN A 97 0.03 5.03 15.46
N SER A 98 0.76 6.08 15.83
CA SER A 98 0.41 7.46 15.45
C SER A 98 0.40 7.63 13.93
N GLU A 99 1.43 7.12 13.26
CA GLU A 99 1.54 7.19 11.80
C GLU A 99 0.40 6.47 11.08
N ILE A 100 -0.05 5.33 11.61
CA ILE A 100 -1.21 4.61 11.07
C ILE A 100 -2.51 5.38 11.31
N ILE A 101 -2.69 6.00 12.46
CA ILE A 101 -3.87 6.82 12.73
C ILE A 101 -3.89 8.05 11.79
N ASP A 102 -2.75 8.73 11.62
CA ASP A 102 -2.61 9.83 10.68
C ASP A 102 -2.91 9.39 9.24
N LEU A 103 -2.41 8.21 8.86
CA LEU A 103 -2.71 7.59 7.57
C LEU A 103 -4.22 7.40 7.36
N ILE A 104 -4.96 6.86 8.34
CA ILE A 104 -6.41 6.67 8.25
C ILE A 104 -7.15 8.00 8.04
N GLY A 105 -6.60 9.11 8.55
CA GLY A 105 -7.13 10.46 8.35
C GLY A 105 -7.32 10.85 6.88
N HIS A 106 -6.49 10.35 5.96
CA HIS A 106 -6.68 10.56 4.52
C HIS A 106 -7.97 9.93 4.01
N TRP A 107 -8.31 8.73 4.46
CA TRP A 107 -9.58 8.07 4.11
C TRP A 107 -10.79 8.73 4.76
N GLN A 108 -10.64 9.24 6.00
CA GLN A 108 -11.70 10.04 6.63
C GLN A 108 -11.98 11.31 5.82
N THR A 109 -10.94 11.99 5.36
CA THR A 109 -11.09 13.19 4.51
C THR A 109 -11.77 12.85 3.18
N ALA A 110 -11.36 11.76 2.53
CA ALA A 110 -11.92 11.31 1.27
C ALA A 110 -13.41 10.90 1.35
N CYS A 111 -13.94 10.57 2.54
CA CYS A 111 -15.37 10.35 2.72
C CYS A 111 -16.24 11.58 2.40
N HIS A 112 -15.67 12.77 2.51
CA HIS A 112 -16.34 14.04 2.26
C HIS A 112 -16.10 14.59 0.85
N ASP A 113 -15.23 13.94 0.08
CA ASP A 113 -14.98 14.27 -1.32
C ASP A 113 -16.07 13.63 -2.22
N GLU A 114 -16.59 14.40 -3.17
CA GLU A 114 -17.59 13.92 -4.14
C GLU A 114 -17.06 12.75 -4.97
N ASN A 115 -15.79 12.77 -5.33
CA ASN A 115 -15.15 11.72 -6.12
C ASN A 115 -14.64 10.56 -5.27
N ARG A 116 -14.61 10.71 -3.95
CA ARG A 116 -14.01 9.75 -3.00
C ARG A 116 -12.60 9.34 -3.43
N ASP A 117 -11.86 10.28 -3.99
CA ASP A 117 -10.49 10.05 -4.42
C ASP A 117 -9.54 10.15 -3.24
N ASN A 118 -8.61 9.22 -3.13
CA ASN A 118 -7.65 9.12 -2.03
C ASN A 118 -6.24 8.85 -2.53
N ILE A 119 -5.83 9.61 -3.53
CA ILE A 119 -4.48 9.52 -4.10
C ILE A 119 -3.39 9.80 -3.05
N ASP A 120 -3.61 10.79 -2.17
CA ASP A 120 -2.66 11.16 -1.12
C ASP A 120 -2.57 10.08 -0.03
N GLY A 121 -3.68 9.39 0.27
CA GLY A 121 -3.68 8.25 1.18
C GLY A 121 -2.81 7.11 0.66
N TRP A 122 -2.95 6.74 -0.61
CA TRP A 122 -2.09 5.72 -1.22
C TRP A 122 -0.63 6.16 -1.31
N ALA A 123 -0.35 7.43 -1.65
CA ALA A 123 1.00 7.97 -1.61
C ALA A 123 1.64 7.86 -0.21
N THR A 124 0.86 8.17 0.83
CA THR A 124 1.30 8.08 2.23
C THR A 124 1.55 6.62 2.65
N VAL A 125 0.72 5.65 2.22
CA VAL A 125 0.98 4.21 2.43
C VAL A 125 2.36 3.82 1.94
N TRP A 126 2.71 4.19 0.71
CA TRP A 126 3.99 3.84 0.11
C TRP A 126 5.17 4.52 0.80
N ALA A 127 5.04 5.80 1.17
CA ALA A 127 6.05 6.51 1.93
C ALA A 127 6.28 5.89 3.32
N LEU A 128 5.20 5.48 4.01
CA LEU A 128 5.24 4.81 5.30
C LEU A 128 5.95 3.45 5.21
N VAL A 129 5.58 2.63 4.24
CA VAL A 129 6.23 1.33 3.99
C VAL A 129 7.71 1.53 3.67
N ALA A 130 8.07 2.47 2.79
CA ALA A 130 9.47 2.78 2.47
C ALA A 130 10.27 3.16 3.71
N LYS A 131 9.72 4.02 4.57
CA LYS A 131 10.35 4.43 5.84
C LYS A 131 10.68 3.22 6.72
N HIS A 132 9.71 2.34 6.94
CA HIS A 132 9.87 1.19 7.82
C HIS A 132 10.71 0.05 7.21
N LEU A 133 10.84 0.00 5.89
CA LEU A 133 11.81 -0.87 5.20
C LEU A 133 13.24 -0.30 5.20
N GLY A 134 13.49 0.83 5.90
CA GLY A 134 14.79 1.50 5.92
C GLY A 134 15.16 2.18 4.60
N GLN A 135 14.16 2.63 3.86
CA GLN A 135 14.28 3.33 2.59
C GLN A 135 13.70 4.76 2.65
N ALA A 136 13.84 5.43 3.81
CA ALA A 136 13.32 6.78 4.03
C ALA A 136 13.91 7.81 3.04
N ALA A 137 15.15 7.64 2.63
CA ALA A 137 15.79 8.49 1.62
C ALA A 137 15.10 8.38 0.24
N GLN A 138 14.36 7.30 -0.03
CA GLN A 138 13.59 7.08 -1.26
C GLN A 138 12.11 7.45 -1.11
N SER A 139 11.73 8.17 -0.05
CA SER A 139 10.32 8.51 0.25
C SER A 139 9.63 9.24 -0.90
N ALA A 140 10.31 10.18 -1.58
CA ALA A 140 9.74 10.86 -2.74
C ALA A 140 9.39 9.89 -3.89
N ILE A 141 10.30 8.94 -4.19
CA ILE A 141 10.05 7.92 -5.22
C ILE A 141 8.94 6.97 -4.77
N ALA A 142 8.87 6.62 -3.49
CA ALA A 142 7.79 5.80 -2.95
C ALA A 142 6.43 6.51 -3.06
N THR A 143 6.36 7.81 -2.81
CA THR A 143 5.17 8.65 -3.05
C THR A 143 4.73 8.60 -4.51
N ASP A 144 5.67 8.77 -5.45
CA ASP A 144 5.39 8.67 -6.89
C ASP A 144 4.87 7.27 -7.28
N ILE A 145 5.42 6.21 -6.67
CA ILE A 145 4.90 4.84 -6.83
C ILE A 145 3.46 4.76 -6.33
N GLY A 146 3.15 5.37 -5.18
CA GLY A 146 1.81 5.41 -4.61
C GLY A 146 0.79 6.09 -5.53
N HIS A 147 1.15 7.21 -6.13
CA HIS A 147 0.32 7.90 -7.11
C HIS A 147 0.06 7.01 -8.36
N GLN A 148 1.11 6.42 -8.92
CA GLN A 148 0.97 5.52 -10.08
C GLN A 148 0.13 4.29 -9.76
N PHE A 149 0.30 3.76 -8.56
CA PHE A 149 -0.45 2.63 -8.05
C PHE A 149 -1.95 2.97 -7.91
N HIS A 150 -2.29 4.13 -7.35
CA HIS A 150 -3.66 4.60 -7.24
C HIS A 150 -4.32 4.73 -8.62
N HIS A 151 -3.65 5.35 -9.60
CA HIS A 151 -4.15 5.45 -10.96
C HIS A 151 -4.39 4.06 -11.59
N ALA A 152 -3.48 3.11 -11.37
CA ALA A 152 -3.63 1.74 -11.87
C ALA A 152 -4.86 1.02 -11.26
N ILE A 153 -5.17 1.26 -9.98
CA ILE A 153 -6.37 0.70 -9.32
C ILE A 153 -7.66 1.27 -9.93
N ARG A 154 -7.68 2.57 -10.20
CA ARG A 154 -8.87 3.27 -10.67
C ARG A 154 -9.14 3.09 -12.15
N GLY A 155 -8.28 2.41 -12.89
CA GLY A 155 -8.39 2.27 -14.34
C GLY A 155 -8.25 3.60 -15.08
N HIS A 156 -7.71 4.63 -14.42
CA HIS A 156 -7.37 5.89 -15.06
C HIS A 156 -6.24 5.66 -16.06
N GLU A 157 -6.29 6.35 -17.18
CA GLU A 157 -5.25 6.24 -18.18
C GLU A 157 -3.86 6.48 -17.57
N PRO A 158 -2.88 5.59 -17.82
CA PRO A 158 -1.54 5.68 -17.20
C PRO A 158 -0.76 6.95 -17.54
N HIS A 159 -1.30 7.79 -18.41
CA HIS A 159 -0.67 9.03 -18.88
C HIS A 159 -0.68 10.18 -17.85
N ALA A 160 -1.45 10.07 -16.78
CA ALA A 160 -1.49 11.10 -15.74
C ALA A 160 -0.29 11.03 -14.77
N ALA A 161 0.34 9.88 -14.63
CA ALA A 161 1.50 9.70 -13.76
C ALA A 161 2.80 9.69 -14.59
N VAL A 162 3.78 10.50 -14.19
CA VAL A 162 5.11 10.49 -14.82
C VAL A 162 5.81 9.16 -14.51
N PRO A 163 6.14 8.35 -15.54
CA PRO A 163 6.83 7.08 -15.31
C PRO A 163 8.19 7.30 -14.64
N LEU A 164 8.52 6.49 -13.65
CA LEU A 164 9.84 6.50 -13.03
C LEU A 164 10.92 6.24 -14.09
N ASP A 165 11.98 7.04 -14.05
CA ASP A 165 13.12 6.87 -14.94
C ASP A 165 14.05 5.72 -14.48
N LYS A 166 15.04 5.36 -15.33
CA LYS A 166 15.98 4.28 -15.00
C LYS A 166 16.86 4.60 -13.77
N PRO A 167 17.40 5.82 -13.59
CA PRO A 167 18.11 6.21 -12.38
C PRO A 167 17.27 6.07 -11.11
N GLN A 168 16.02 6.56 -11.12
CA GLN A 168 15.10 6.45 -9.99
C GLN A 168 14.87 4.98 -9.60
N ILE A 169 14.55 4.13 -10.59
CA ILE A 169 14.36 2.69 -10.36
C ILE A 169 15.63 2.04 -9.81
N SER A 170 16.81 2.42 -10.30
CA SER A 170 18.09 1.88 -9.81
C SER A 170 18.37 2.27 -8.36
N ALA A 171 17.96 3.47 -7.95
CA ALA A 171 18.12 3.94 -6.57
C ALA A 171 17.33 3.09 -5.57
N LEU A 172 16.22 2.47 -5.98
CA LEU A 172 15.38 1.62 -5.13
C LEU A 172 16.02 0.28 -4.74
N ARG A 173 17.16 -0.08 -5.32
CA ARG A 173 17.81 -1.38 -5.05
C ARG A 173 18.50 -1.48 -3.67
N ARG A 174 18.64 -0.38 -2.96
CA ARG A 174 19.35 -0.34 -1.67
C ARG A 174 18.55 0.43 -0.65
N ASN A 175 18.67 0.02 0.61
CA ASN A 175 18.17 0.83 1.72
C ASN A 175 19.19 1.93 2.09
N ASP A 176 18.83 2.75 3.10
CA ASP A 176 19.67 3.87 3.57
C ASP A 176 21.02 3.41 4.14
N SER A 177 21.12 2.16 4.62
CA SER A 177 22.36 1.54 5.07
C SER A 177 23.17 0.87 3.94
N GLY A 178 22.74 0.97 2.70
CA GLY A 178 23.38 0.38 1.53
C GLY A 178 23.12 -1.12 1.32
N GLN A 179 22.30 -1.76 2.16
CA GLN A 179 21.90 -3.16 1.98
C GLN A 179 20.97 -3.29 0.78
N LYS A 180 21.08 -4.44 0.09
CA LYS A 180 20.16 -4.74 -1.03
C LYS A 180 18.74 -4.88 -0.53
N ARG A 181 17.81 -4.20 -1.22
CA ARG A 181 16.37 -4.31 -1.06
C ARG A 181 15.73 -4.53 -2.42
N SER A 182 14.61 -5.20 -2.44
CA SER A 182 14.00 -5.62 -3.69
C SER A 182 12.55 -5.15 -3.85
N PHE A 183 11.81 -4.93 -2.77
CA PHE A 183 10.37 -4.67 -2.84
C PHE A 183 10.02 -3.47 -3.73
N LEU A 184 10.44 -2.25 -3.35
CA LEU A 184 10.15 -1.04 -4.13
C LEU A 184 10.67 -1.13 -5.57
N TYR A 185 11.86 -1.72 -5.75
CA TYR A 185 12.44 -1.96 -7.07
C TYR A 185 11.56 -2.88 -7.93
N LEU A 186 11.09 -3.99 -7.38
CA LEU A 186 10.23 -4.94 -8.11
C LEU A 186 8.89 -4.32 -8.46
N VAL A 187 8.29 -3.57 -7.53
CA VAL A 187 7.03 -2.85 -7.78
C VAL A 187 7.20 -1.79 -8.86
N ALA A 188 8.28 -0.99 -8.82
CA ALA A 188 8.57 -0.01 -9.85
C ALA A 188 8.76 -0.67 -11.24
N CYS A 189 9.44 -1.81 -11.29
CA CYS A 189 9.58 -2.59 -12.53
C CYS A 189 8.23 -3.12 -13.03
N TRP A 190 7.38 -3.61 -12.12
CA TRP A 190 6.04 -4.10 -12.45
C TRP A 190 5.15 -2.98 -12.96
N LEU A 191 5.07 -1.83 -12.28
CA LEU A 191 4.32 -0.66 -12.73
C LEU A 191 4.75 -0.22 -14.14
N ARG A 192 6.06 -0.15 -14.36
CA ARG A 192 6.60 0.19 -15.69
C ARG A 192 6.24 -0.83 -16.77
N TYR A 193 6.10 -2.10 -16.42
CA TYR A 193 5.65 -3.14 -17.33
C TYR A 193 4.16 -2.97 -17.68
N VAL A 194 3.31 -2.76 -16.69
CA VAL A 194 1.86 -2.59 -16.85
C VAL A 194 1.52 -1.32 -17.63
N GLN A 195 2.31 -0.25 -17.44
CA GLN A 195 2.13 1.03 -18.13
C GLN A 195 2.67 1.07 -19.56
N ARG A 196 3.30 0.00 -20.04
CA ARG A 196 3.72 -0.04 -21.47
C ARG A 196 2.47 -0.04 -22.34
N PRO A 197 2.32 0.91 -23.28
CA PRO A 197 1.27 0.80 -24.27
C PRO A 197 1.46 -0.54 -24.98
N ASN A 198 0.36 -1.28 -25.18
CA ASN A 198 0.37 -2.52 -25.96
C ASN A 198 0.96 -2.22 -27.35
N ALA A 199 2.25 -2.45 -27.51
CA ALA A 199 2.94 -2.29 -28.78
C ALA A 199 2.36 -3.25 -29.85
N ASP A 200 1.62 -4.27 -29.41
CA ASP A 200 1.05 -5.30 -30.28
C ASP A 200 -0.38 -4.98 -30.78
N ALA A 201 -1.01 -3.89 -30.32
CA ALA A 201 -2.33 -3.50 -30.81
C ALA A 201 -2.35 -3.02 -32.27
N ASN A 202 -1.18 -2.84 -32.89
CA ASN A 202 -1.01 -2.37 -34.27
C ASN A 202 -0.45 -3.43 -35.24
N HIS A 203 -0.42 -4.71 -34.88
CA HIS A 203 -0.21 -5.74 -35.88
C HIS A 203 -1.55 -6.10 -36.54
N PRO A 204 -1.82 -5.68 -37.78
CA PRO A 204 -2.93 -6.25 -38.54
C PRO A 204 -2.67 -7.75 -38.65
N ALA A 205 -3.68 -8.54 -38.29
CA ALA A 205 -3.66 -9.99 -38.52
C ALA A 205 -3.32 -10.24 -40.01
N LEU A 206 -2.20 -10.93 -40.25
CA LEU A 206 -1.88 -11.54 -41.51
C LEU A 206 -2.71 -12.81 -41.69
#